data_dd17e2df97f430a4460fe8781abf166e
#
_entry.id   dd17e2df97f430a4460fe8781abf166e
#
_cell.length_a   1.000
_cell.length_b   1.000
_cell.length_c   1.000
_cell.angle_alpha   90.00
_cell.angle_beta   90.00
_cell.angle_gamma   90.00
#
_symmetry.space_group_name_H-M   'P 1'
#
loop_
_entity.id
_entity.type
_entity.pdbx_description
1 polymer ?
#
loop_
_entity_poly.entity_id
_entity_poly.type
_entity_poly.pdbx_seq_one_letter_code
_entity_poly.pdbx_strand_id
1 'polypeptide(L)'
;MSASRRDLVRLSALAASALALPALADTKPLKPMRLLILGGTGFIGPHQVRYALVRGHHVTIFNRGRQPEAWPGAVEELLGDRNGDLKALEGRDWDVCIDNPASLPVWVRDAARVLKGHVGQYVFISTISVYAANDTPADETAPLVAYKGDDPMAETIKSLNANQRLYGPLKALSEKEARTQYGDAATTIIRPSLIVGPGDETDRFTYWPVRLARGGEILAPGDGSDPVQFIDARDLAEWTIRVAEQRTTGVFNAGGPAHPIAMQQMLAEIAQGVHVDPRIVWVPTPFLKANKVSAWSDMPVWIPGQGGTFGFHRRDIRRAIAEGLTYRPLPLTAADTLAWFRTLSAERQAKMRAGLSPEREAELLAKLKA
;
A
#
# COMPACT_ATOMS: atom_id res chain seq x y z
N MET A 1 3.14 61.11 46.13
CA MET A 1 3.54 61.38 44.74
C MET A 1 3.20 60.16 43.93
N SER A 2 2.31 60.34 42.99
CA SER A 2 1.57 59.25 42.27
C SER A 2 2.44 58.66 41.17
N ALA A 3 2.68 57.37 41.21
CA ALA A 3 3.26 56.62 40.09
C ALA A 3 2.13 56.24 39.13
N SER A 4 2.34 56.71 37.91
CA SER A 4 1.40 56.67 36.80
C SER A 4 1.11 55.25 36.30
N ARG A 5 -0.16 54.96 36.09
CA ARG A 5 -0.70 53.68 35.54
C ARG A 5 -0.39 53.43 34.04
N ARG A 6 0.68 53.99 33.49
CA ARG A 6 0.99 53.96 32.03
C ARG A 6 2.06 52.97 31.59
N ASP A 7 2.67 52.23 32.50
CA ASP A 7 3.78 51.36 32.15
C ASP A 7 3.46 49.84 32.15
N LEU A 8 2.19 49.47 32.15
CA LEU A 8 1.73 48.06 32.26
C LEU A 8 0.96 47.60 31.04
N VAL A 9 1.31 48.06 29.84
CA VAL A 9 0.77 47.51 28.60
C VAL A 9 1.96 47.29 27.66
N ARG A 10 2.85 46.36 28.02
CA ARG A 10 3.70 45.70 27.05
C ARG A 10 2.94 44.45 26.57
N LEU A 11 2.24 44.62 25.45
CA LEU A 11 1.62 43.58 24.69
C LEU A 11 2.58 42.45 24.44
N SER A 12 2.28 41.30 24.97
CA SER A 12 2.80 40.01 24.52
C SER A 12 2.22 39.76 23.12
N ALA A 13 2.97 40.06 22.09
CA ALA A 13 2.68 39.63 20.74
C ALA A 13 2.96 38.13 20.69
N LEU A 14 1.94 37.31 20.94
CA LEU A 14 1.90 35.91 20.57
C LEU A 14 1.93 35.88 19.04
N ALA A 15 3.09 35.56 18.47
CA ALA A 15 3.21 35.16 17.09
C ALA A 15 2.43 33.85 16.91
N ALA A 16 1.20 33.96 16.47
CA ALA A 16 0.46 32.84 15.93
C ALA A 16 1.19 32.41 14.65
N SER A 17 2.02 31.38 14.74
CA SER A 17 2.55 30.67 13.58
C SER A 17 1.34 30.02 12.90
N ALA A 18 0.78 30.72 11.93
CA ALA A 18 -0.16 30.13 11.00
C ALA A 18 0.57 28.99 10.29
N LEU A 19 0.29 27.76 10.69
CA LEU A 19 0.56 26.58 9.88
C LEU A 19 -0.14 26.83 8.54
N ALA A 20 0.65 27.22 7.54
CA ALA A 20 0.18 27.30 6.17
C ALA A 20 -0.23 25.87 5.78
N LEU A 21 -1.51 25.59 5.85
CA LEU A 21 -2.09 24.48 5.11
C LEU A 21 -1.63 24.67 3.66
N PRO A 22 -1.10 23.62 3.01
CA PRO A 22 -0.79 23.72 1.59
C PRO A 22 -2.06 24.21 0.90
N ALA A 23 -1.93 25.32 0.17
CA ALA A 23 -3.02 25.89 -0.62
C ALA A 23 -3.62 24.72 -1.43
N LEU A 24 -4.91 24.47 -1.23
CA LEU A 24 -5.69 23.65 -2.13
C LEU A 24 -5.50 24.25 -3.51
N ALA A 25 -4.65 23.62 -4.30
CA ALA A 25 -4.42 24.02 -5.68
C ALA A 25 -5.78 24.18 -6.34
N ASP A 26 -5.94 25.27 -7.05
CA ASP A 26 -7.13 25.67 -7.82
C ASP A 26 -7.67 24.47 -8.60
N THR A 27 -8.53 23.68 -7.97
CA THR A 27 -9.13 22.53 -8.63
C THR A 27 -10.30 23.07 -9.45
N LYS A 28 -10.09 23.25 -10.77
CA LYS A 28 -11.21 23.29 -11.69
C LYS A 28 -12.21 22.22 -11.26
N PRO A 29 -13.51 22.54 -11.19
CA PRO A 29 -14.50 21.53 -10.85
C PRO A 29 -14.33 20.36 -11.83
N LEU A 30 -13.88 19.22 -11.30
CA LEU A 30 -13.66 18.03 -12.10
C LEU A 30 -15.01 17.56 -12.64
N LYS A 31 -15.06 17.23 -13.93
CA LYS A 31 -16.26 16.62 -14.50
C LYS A 31 -16.45 15.25 -13.79
N PRO A 32 -17.60 15.01 -13.16
CA PRO A 32 -17.90 13.73 -12.56
C PRO A 32 -17.68 12.58 -13.58
N MET A 33 -17.01 11.54 -13.15
CA MET A 33 -16.77 10.32 -13.94
C MET A 33 -17.58 9.16 -13.36
N ARG A 34 -17.90 8.20 -14.22
CA ARG A 34 -18.44 6.89 -13.83
C ARG A 34 -17.24 5.93 -13.63
N LEU A 35 -16.96 5.58 -12.40
CA LEU A 35 -15.86 4.70 -12.02
C LEU A 35 -16.38 3.30 -11.68
N LEU A 36 -15.83 2.28 -12.32
CA LEU A 36 -15.99 0.88 -11.90
C LEU A 36 -14.77 0.47 -11.08
N ILE A 37 -14.98 -0.04 -9.87
CA ILE A 37 -13.90 -0.58 -9.02
C ILE A 37 -14.16 -2.08 -8.82
N LEU A 38 -13.35 -2.91 -9.47
CA LEU A 38 -13.36 -4.34 -9.22
C LEU A 38 -12.65 -4.61 -7.89
N GLY A 39 -13.35 -5.23 -6.92
CA GLY A 39 -12.82 -5.49 -5.58
C GLY A 39 -12.83 -4.27 -4.65
N GLY A 40 -13.86 -3.44 -4.70
CA GLY A 40 -14.01 -2.20 -3.92
C GLY A 40 -14.05 -2.36 -2.40
N THR A 41 -14.21 -3.57 -1.86
CA THR A 41 -14.28 -3.85 -0.43
C THR A 41 -13.03 -4.54 0.16
N GLY A 42 -11.97 -4.71 -0.65
CA GLY A 42 -10.67 -5.19 -0.17
C GLY A 42 -9.82 -4.06 0.42
N PHE A 43 -8.56 -4.33 0.78
CA PHE A 43 -7.71 -3.42 1.55
C PHE A 43 -7.63 -1.97 1.00
N ILE A 44 -7.34 -1.79 -0.29
CA ILE A 44 -7.22 -0.45 -0.90
C ILE A 44 -8.55 0.09 -1.43
N GLY A 45 -9.50 -0.80 -1.75
CA GLY A 45 -10.77 -0.45 -2.36
C GLY A 45 -11.59 0.57 -1.58
N PRO A 46 -11.82 0.41 -0.27
CA PRO A 46 -12.57 1.36 0.53
C PRO A 46 -11.97 2.77 0.51
N HIS A 47 -10.64 2.89 0.47
CA HIS A 47 -9.97 4.19 0.37
C HIS A 47 -10.20 4.84 -1.01
N GLN A 48 -10.15 4.05 -2.10
CA GLN A 48 -10.46 4.52 -3.46
C GLN A 48 -11.92 4.99 -3.55
N VAL A 49 -12.87 4.20 -3.06
CA VAL A 49 -14.30 4.54 -3.07
C VAL A 49 -14.55 5.84 -2.33
N ARG A 50 -14.06 5.96 -1.08
CA ARG A 50 -14.26 7.17 -0.26
C ARG A 50 -13.66 8.41 -0.92
N TYR A 51 -12.44 8.30 -1.44
CA TYR A 51 -11.80 9.43 -2.11
C TYR A 51 -12.52 9.82 -3.42
N ALA A 52 -12.95 8.85 -4.22
CA ALA A 52 -13.72 9.10 -5.44
C ALA A 52 -15.05 9.81 -5.14
N LEU A 53 -15.76 9.42 -4.08
CA LEU A 53 -16.99 10.10 -3.64
C LEU A 53 -16.73 11.54 -3.20
N VAL A 54 -15.68 11.79 -2.41
CA VAL A 54 -15.27 13.16 -2.02
C VAL A 54 -14.94 14.03 -3.24
N ARG A 55 -14.40 13.41 -4.31
CA ARG A 55 -14.10 14.08 -5.58
C ARG A 55 -15.33 14.26 -6.47
N GLY A 56 -16.51 13.78 -6.06
CA GLY A 56 -17.77 13.94 -6.77
C GLY A 56 -18.01 12.94 -7.92
N HIS A 57 -17.28 11.82 -7.94
CA HIS A 57 -17.47 10.78 -8.96
C HIS A 57 -18.64 9.85 -8.61
N HIS A 58 -19.21 9.23 -9.66
CA HIS A 58 -20.18 8.14 -9.52
C HIS A 58 -19.42 6.82 -9.43
N VAL A 59 -19.60 6.10 -8.33
CA VAL A 59 -18.84 4.88 -8.04
C VAL A 59 -19.74 3.68 -8.14
N THR A 60 -19.34 2.72 -8.96
CA THR A 60 -19.85 1.35 -9.01
C THR A 60 -18.76 0.41 -8.50
N ILE A 61 -19.07 -0.46 -7.56
CA ILE A 61 -18.16 -1.53 -7.13
C ILE A 61 -18.69 -2.87 -7.63
N PHE A 62 -17.77 -3.80 -7.95
CA PHE A 62 -18.10 -5.17 -8.29
C PHE A 62 -17.38 -6.12 -7.34
N ASN A 63 -18.15 -6.92 -6.60
CA ASN A 63 -17.62 -7.86 -5.61
C ASN A 63 -18.60 -9.01 -5.32
N ARG A 64 -18.25 -9.87 -4.35
CA ARG A 64 -19.04 -11.06 -3.97
C ARG A 64 -20.04 -10.81 -2.85
N GLY A 65 -20.21 -9.57 -2.40
CA GLY A 65 -21.12 -9.21 -1.29
C GLY A 65 -20.74 -9.78 0.08
N ARG A 66 -19.47 -10.21 0.28
CA ARG A 66 -19.04 -10.88 1.53
C ARG A 66 -18.53 -9.96 2.62
N GLN A 67 -18.22 -8.73 2.26
CA GLN A 67 -17.68 -7.71 3.15
C GLN A 67 -18.50 -6.41 2.97
N PRO A 68 -19.59 -6.25 3.73
CA PRO A 68 -20.39 -5.05 3.67
C PRO A 68 -19.57 -3.86 4.18
N GLU A 69 -19.72 -2.71 3.53
CA GLU A 69 -19.06 -1.45 3.85
C GLU A 69 -20.07 -0.32 3.96
N ALA A 70 -19.86 0.57 4.93
CA ALA A 70 -20.62 1.80 5.03
C ALA A 70 -19.96 2.91 4.23
N TRP A 71 -20.66 3.44 3.24
CA TRP A 71 -20.16 4.50 2.37
C TRP A 71 -20.66 5.89 2.80
N PRO A 72 -19.84 6.95 2.67
CA PRO A 72 -20.27 8.32 3.00
C PRO A 72 -21.20 8.93 1.93
N GLY A 73 -21.51 8.20 0.86
CA GLY A 73 -22.37 8.62 -0.23
C GLY A 73 -22.92 7.44 -1.02
N ALA A 74 -23.62 7.70 -2.10
CA ALA A 74 -24.22 6.67 -2.94
C ALA A 74 -23.13 5.87 -3.69
N VAL A 75 -23.15 4.55 -3.54
CA VAL A 75 -22.31 3.59 -4.26
C VAL A 75 -23.22 2.52 -4.83
N GLU A 76 -23.12 2.28 -6.14
CA GLU A 76 -23.78 1.14 -6.77
C GLU A 76 -22.95 -0.12 -6.50
N GLU A 77 -23.56 -1.16 -5.96
CA GLU A 77 -22.91 -2.45 -5.75
C GLU A 77 -23.46 -3.49 -6.71
N LEU A 78 -22.58 -4.02 -7.56
CA LEU A 78 -22.87 -5.12 -8.47
C LEU A 78 -22.27 -6.41 -7.91
N LEU A 79 -23.10 -7.42 -7.76
CA LEU A 79 -22.69 -8.71 -7.22
C LEU A 79 -22.30 -9.69 -8.33
N GLY A 80 -21.20 -10.42 -8.11
CA GLY A 80 -20.71 -11.45 -9.00
C GLY A 80 -19.37 -12.00 -8.55
N ASP A 81 -18.79 -12.90 -9.33
CA ASP A 81 -17.47 -13.49 -9.05
C ASP A 81 -16.60 -13.46 -10.30
N ARG A 82 -15.35 -13.09 -10.16
CA ARG A 82 -14.35 -13.06 -11.25
C ARG A 82 -14.08 -14.45 -11.82
N ASN A 83 -14.46 -15.51 -11.12
CA ASN A 83 -14.38 -16.90 -11.61
C ASN A 83 -15.59 -17.27 -12.49
N GLY A 84 -15.98 -16.40 -13.40
CA GLY A 84 -16.96 -16.70 -14.45
C GLY A 84 -18.35 -16.11 -14.27
N ASP A 85 -18.62 -15.38 -13.18
CA ASP A 85 -19.89 -14.68 -12.99
C ASP A 85 -19.69 -13.16 -13.11
N LEU A 86 -19.63 -12.68 -14.35
CA LEU A 86 -19.46 -11.26 -14.70
C LEU A 86 -20.72 -10.62 -15.28
N LYS A 87 -21.85 -11.35 -15.26
CA LYS A 87 -23.10 -10.94 -15.90
C LYS A 87 -23.60 -9.57 -15.46
N ALA A 88 -23.40 -9.19 -14.21
CA ALA A 88 -23.81 -7.89 -13.68
C ALA A 88 -23.07 -6.70 -14.34
N LEU A 89 -21.96 -6.94 -15.05
CA LEU A 89 -21.19 -5.91 -15.75
C LEU A 89 -21.64 -5.74 -17.21
N GLU A 90 -22.40 -6.68 -17.77
CA GLU A 90 -22.78 -6.66 -19.19
C GLU A 90 -23.69 -5.47 -19.55
N GLY A 91 -23.44 -4.87 -20.74
CA GLY A 91 -24.27 -3.79 -21.31
C GLY A 91 -24.18 -2.46 -20.55
N ARG A 92 -23.13 -2.25 -19.76
CA ARG A 92 -22.90 -1.04 -18.97
C ARG A 92 -21.61 -0.34 -19.40
N ASP A 93 -21.59 0.97 -19.29
CA ASP A 93 -20.43 1.79 -19.65
C ASP A 93 -19.87 2.54 -18.45
N TRP A 94 -18.55 2.62 -18.36
CA TRP A 94 -17.82 3.41 -17.38
C TRP A 94 -16.70 4.22 -18.05
N ASP A 95 -16.37 5.34 -17.45
CA ASP A 95 -15.25 6.15 -17.90
C ASP A 95 -13.91 5.47 -17.60
N VAL A 96 -13.80 4.84 -16.40
CA VAL A 96 -12.61 4.14 -15.96
C VAL A 96 -12.99 2.87 -15.19
N CYS A 97 -12.26 1.79 -15.44
CA CYS A 97 -12.25 0.59 -14.61
C CYS A 97 -10.95 0.52 -13.82
N ILE A 98 -11.04 0.42 -12.49
CA ILE A 98 -9.90 0.17 -11.59
C ILE A 98 -9.97 -1.28 -11.13
N ASP A 99 -8.94 -2.07 -11.44
CA ASP A 99 -8.87 -3.48 -11.12
C ASP A 99 -7.85 -3.76 -10.01
N ASN A 100 -8.36 -3.94 -8.80
CA ASN A 100 -7.55 -4.18 -7.61
C ASN A 100 -7.04 -5.61 -7.45
N PRO A 101 -7.89 -6.66 -7.48
CA PRO A 101 -7.51 -7.97 -7.01
C PRO A 101 -7.02 -8.93 -8.09
N ALA A 102 -6.80 -8.48 -9.34
CA ALA A 102 -6.45 -9.42 -10.40
C ALA A 102 -5.06 -10.01 -10.22
N SER A 103 -5.00 -11.16 -9.56
CA SER A 103 -3.77 -11.95 -9.38
C SER A 103 -3.60 -13.04 -10.43
N LEU A 104 -4.59 -13.24 -11.30
CA LEU A 104 -4.62 -14.26 -12.34
C LEU A 104 -4.88 -13.61 -13.71
N PRO A 105 -4.11 -13.94 -14.77
CA PRO A 105 -4.32 -13.38 -16.09
C PRO A 105 -5.69 -13.75 -16.69
N VAL A 106 -6.22 -14.91 -16.35
CA VAL A 106 -7.58 -15.33 -16.73
C VAL A 106 -8.66 -14.35 -16.26
N TRP A 107 -8.51 -13.75 -15.09
CA TRP A 107 -9.46 -12.75 -14.58
C TRP A 107 -9.45 -11.45 -15.38
N VAL A 108 -8.28 -11.02 -15.86
CA VAL A 108 -8.15 -9.84 -16.71
C VAL A 108 -8.76 -10.11 -18.09
N ARG A 109 -8.46 -11.28 -18.68
CA ARG A 109 -9.03 -11.71 -19.96
C ARG A 109 -10.56 -11.78 -19.91
N ASP A 110 -11.10 -12.40 -18.88
CA ASP A 110 -12.55 -12.62 -18.79
C ASP A 110 -13.28 -11.30 -18.48
N ALA A 111 -12.72 -10.43 -17.63
CA ALA A 111 -13.23 -9.09 -17.42
C ALA A 111 -13.23 -8.27 -18.75
N ALA A 112 -12.18 -8.43 -19.57
CA ALA A 112 -12.09 -7.73 -20.85
C ALA A 112 -13.18 -8.19 -21.86
N ARG A 113 -13.67 -9.42 -21.79
CA ARG A 113 -14.77 -9.92 -22.63
C ARG A 113 -16.06 -9.10 -22.48
N VAL A 114 -16.28 -8.55 -21.29
CA VAL A 114 -17.48 -7.76 -20.99
C VAL A 114 -17.22 -6.27 -20.91
N LEU A 115 -15.99 -5.84 -20.65
CA LEU A 115 -15.65 -4.42 -20.42
C LEU A 115 -14.96 -3.75 -21.60
N LYS A 116 -14.36 -4.50 -22.55
CA LYS A 116 -13.69 -3.93 -23.73
C LYS A 116 -14.70 -3.20 -24.62
N GLY A 117 -14.41 -1.93 -24.90
CA GLY A 117 -15.34 -1.03 -25.60
C GLY A 117 -16.35 -0.34 -24.70
N HIS A 118 -16.47 -0.76 -23.43
CA HIS A 118 -17.37 -0.19 -22.41
C HIS A 118 -16.62 0.58 -21.32
N VAL A 119 -15.30 0.62 -21.36
CA VAL A 119 -14.45 1.42 -20.44
C VAL A 119 -13.46 2.25 -21.25
N GLY A 120 -13.33 3.54 -20.89
CA GLY A 120 -12.41 4.46 -21.56
C GLY A 120 -10.96 4.32 -21.13
N GLN A 121 -10.71 3.80 -19.90
CA GLN A 121 -9.39 3.51 -19.37
C GLN A 121 -9.46 2.33 -18.40
N TYR A 122 -8.43 1.48 -18.43
CA TYR A 122 -8.26 0.36 -17.52
C TYR A 122 -7.03 0.59 -16.64
N VAL A 123 -7.25 0.73 -15.32
CA VAL A 123 -6.19 0.93 -14.32
C VAL A 123 -6.00 -0.37 -13.56
N PHE A 124 -4.86 -1.00 -13.75
CA PHE A 124 -4.52 -2.29 -13.16
C PHE A 124 -3.58 -2.12 -11.97
N ILE A 125 -4.00 -2.57 -10.80
CA ILE A 125 -3.13 -2.60 -9.61
C ILE A 125 -2.29 -3.87 -9.63
N SER A 126 -1.02 -3.71 -9.96
CA SER A 126 -0.01 -4.77 -10.02
C SER A 126 0.80 -4.87 -8.72
N THR A 127 2.11 -5.07 -8.79
CA THR A 127 3.03 -5.24 -7.66
C THR A 127 4.49 -5.09 -8.13
N ILE A 128 5.39 -4.66 -7.26
CA ILE A 128 6.84 -4.76 -7.53
C ILE A 128 7.36 -6.20 -7.59
N SER A 129 6.58 -7.19 -7.16
CA SER A 129 6.96 -8.61 -7.25
C SER A 129 7.05 -9.14 -8.69
N VAL A 130 6.64 -8.34 -9.68
CA VAL A 130 6.76 -8.68 -11.11
C VAL A 130 8.19 -8.63 -11.63
N TYR A 131 9.12 -7.99 -10.95
CA TYR A 131 10.51 -7.86 -11.40
C TYR A 131 11.28 -9.18 -11.29
N ALA A 132 12.08 -9.47 -12.32
CA ALA A 132 12.87 -10.71 -12.40
C ALA A 132 14.02 -10.74 -11.41
N ALA A 133 14.61 -9.58 -11.08
CA ALA A 133 15.75 -9.44 -10.20
C ALA A 133 15.48 -8.49 -9.03
N ASN A 134 16.11 -8.78 -7.89
CA ASN A 134 16.07 -7.97 -6.69
C ASN A 134 17.49 -7.57 -6.20
N ASP A 135 18.52 -7.91 -6.92
CA ASP A 135 19.92 -7.62 -6.61
C ASP A 135 20.39 -6.24 -7.10
N THR A 136 19.59 -5.59 -7.94
CA THR A 136 19.85 -4.26 -8.48
C THR A 136 18.61 -3.36 -8.34
N PRO A 137 18.78 -2.02 -8.15
CA PRO A 137 17.69 -1.07 -8.30
C PRO A 137 17.02 -1.20 -9.68
N ALA A 138 15.72 -0.99 -9.74
CA ALA A 138 14.96 -1.17 -10.97
C ALA A 138 13.94 -0.06 -11.16
N ASP A 139 13.84 0.42 -12.39
CA ASP A 139 12.74 1.24 -12.88
C ASP A 139 11.68 0.38 -13.57
N GLU A 140 10.68 1.01 -14.17
CA GLU A 140 9.54 0.34 -14.80
C GLU A 140 9.91 -0.42 -16.07
N THR A 141 11.08 -0.19 -16.64
CA THR A 141 11.59 -0.86 -17.87
C THR A 141 12.35 -2.16 -17.58
N ALA A 142 12.66 -2.41 -16.30
CA ALA A 142 13.40 -3.59 -15.91
C ALA A 142 12.69 -4.90 -16.27
N PRO A 143 13.41 -5.98 -16.57
CA PRO A 143 12.85 -7.26 -16.96
C PRO A 143 11.86 -7.82 -15.91
N LEU A 144 10.77 -8.42 -16.40
CA LEU A 144 9.77 -9.07 -15.57
C LEU A 144 10.08 -10.56 -15.41
N VAL A 145 9.65 -11.10 -14.28
CA VAL A 145 9.80 -12.52 -13.97
C VAL A 145 8.95 -13.37 -14.91
N ALA A 146 9.57 -14.40 -15.49
CA ALA A 146 8.90 -15.32 -16.38
C ALA A 146 8.08 -16.38 -15.61
N TYR A 147 6.89 -16.67 -16.11
CA TYR A 147 6.13 -17.83 -15.69
C TYR A 147 6.77 -19.12 -16.24
N LYS A 148 6.86 -20.15 -15.39
CA LYS A 148 7.54 -21.42 -15.72
C LYS A 148 6.61 -22.64 -15.70
N GLY A 149 5.29 -22.43 -15.57
CA GLY A 149 4.31 -23.51 -15.64
C GLY A 149 3.84 -23.76 -17.09
N ASP A 150 2.90 -24.70 -17.25
CA ASP A 150 2.39 -25.11 -18.57
C ASP A 150 1.36 -24.12 -19.12
N ASP A 151 0.33 -23.81 -18.33
CA ASP A 151 -0.76 -22.91 -18.74
C ASP A 151 -1.10 -21.90 -17.64
N PRO A 152 -0.74 -20.62 -17.83
CA PRO A 152 -1.04 -19.58 -16.84
C PRO A 152 -2.54 -19.25 -16.76
N MET A 153 -3.34 -19.61 -17.78
CA MET A 153 -4.79 -19.37 -17.78
C MET A 153 -5.55 -20.45 -17.00
N ALA A 154 -4.93 -21.59 -16.72
CA ALA A 154 -5.48 -22.64 -15.87
C ALA A 154 -5.16 -22.44 -14.38
N GLU A 155 -4.29 -21.47 -14.04
CA GLU A 155 -3.96 -21.19 -12.64
C GLU A 155 -5.15 -20.63 -11.86
N THR A 156 -5.21 -21.00 -10.59
CA THR A 156 -6.31 -20.65 -9.68
C THR A 156 -5.78 -19.98 -8.42
N ILE A 157 -6.67 -19.37 -7.63
CA ILE A 157 -6.28 -18.88 -6.28
C ILE A 157 -5.80 -20.06 -5.39
N LYS A 158 -6.32 -21.26 -5.60
CA LYS A 158 -5.86 -22.43 -4.85
C LYS A 158 -4.40 -22.78 -5.19
N SER A 159 -4.03 -22.79 -6.47
CA SER A 159 -2.64 -23.04 -6.89
C SER A 159 -1.72 -21.92 -6.44
N LEU A 160 -2.15 -20.66 -6.53
CA LEU A 160 -1.39 -19.51 -6.05
C LEU A 160 -1.14 -19.56 -4.52
N ASN A 161 -2.16 -19.93 -3.74
CA ASN A 161 -2.01 -20.08 -2.29
C ASN A 161 -1.08 -21.25 -1.91
N ALA A 162 -1.10 -22.34 -2.68
CA ALA A 162 -0.20 -23.47 -2.49
C ALA A 162 1.25 -23.14 -2.88
N ASN A 163 1.46 -22.22 -3.83
CA ASN A 163 2.78 -21.81 -4.29
C ASN A 163 2.87 -20.30 -4.53
N GLN A 164 3.25 -19.56 -3.51
CA GLN A 164 3.39 -18.10 -3.55
C GLN A 164 4.43 -17.60 -4.57
N ARG A 165 5.32 -18.46 -5.08
CA ARG A 165 6.27 -18.10 -6.14
C ARG A 165 5.59 -17.81 -7.48
N LEU A 166 4.34 -18.25 -7.66
CA LEU A 166 3.53 -17.93 -8.83
C LEU A 166 3.04 -16.49 -8.84
N TYR A 167 3.01 -15.80 -7.69
CA TYR A 167 2.39 -14.47 -7.58
C TYR A 167 2.99 -13.45 -8.54
N GLY A 168 4.30 -13.23 -8.52
CA GLY A 168 4.99 -12.29 -9.41
C GLY A 168 4.79 -12.62 -10.90
N PRO A 169 5.08 -13.87 -11.34
CA PRO A 169 4.86 -14.30 -12.73
C PRO A 169 3.43 -14.11 -13.22
N LEU A 170 2.42 -14.48 -12.42
CA LEU A 170 1.02 -14.35 -12.80
C LEU A 170 0.59 -12.88 -12.86
N LYS A 171 1.08 -12.04 -11.94
CA LYS A 171 0.85 -10.57 -12.01
C LYS A 171 1.49 -9.96 -13.26
N ALA A 172 2.70 -10.37 -13.63
CA ALA A 172 3.37 -9.92 -14.85
C ALA A 172 2.57 -10.31 -16.12
N LEU A 173 2.02 -11.52 -16.15
CA LEU A 173 1.14 -11.96 -17.24
C LEU A 173 -0.21 -11.21 -17.23
N SER A 174 -0.74 -10.88 -16.04
CA SER A 174 -1.94 -10.05 -15.94
C SER A 174 -1.73 -8.64 -16.47
N GLU A 175 -0.55 -8.02 -16.24
CA GLU A 175 -0.18 -6.74 -16.88
C GLU A 175 -0.15 -6.85 -18.40
N LYS A 176 0.49 -7.92 -18.92
CA LYS A 176 0.53 -8.18 -20.37
C LYS A 176 -0.89 -8.36 -20.94
N GLU A 177 -1.73 -9.11 -20.24
CA GLU A 177 -3.12 -9.33 -20.66
C GLU A 177 -3.91 -8.01 -20.70
N ALA A 178 -3.80 -7.16 -19.65
CA ALA A 178 -4.44 -5.85 -19.62
C ALA A 178 -4.05 -5.00 -20.84
N ARG A 179 -2.75 -4.90 -21.14
CA ARG A 179 -2.24 -4.14 -22.30
C ARG A 179 -2.67 -4.74 -23.63
N THR A 180 -2.74 -6.07 -23.72
CA THR A 180 -3.22 -6.77 -24.93
C THR A 180 -4.69 -6.49 -25.18
N GLN A 181 -5.51 -6.48 -24.15
CA GLN A 181 -6.97 -6.32 -24.30
C GLN A 181 -7.41 -4.89 -24.51
N TYR A 182 -6.83 -3.94 -23.77
CA TYR A 182 -7.26 -2.53 -23.78
C TYR A 182 -6.34 -1.61 -24.59
N GLY A 183 -5.13 -2.07 -24.94
CA GLY A 183 -4.09 -1.27 -25.59
C GLY A 183 -3.34 -0.34 -24.63
N ASP A 184 -2.09 0.01 -24.98
CA ASP A 184 -1.24 0.86 -24.13
C ASP A 184 -1.82 2.26 -23.92
N ALA A 185 -2.50 2.82 -24.93
CA ALA A 185 -3.09 4.14 -24.86
C ALA A 185 -4.29 4.25 -23.89
N ALA A 186 -4.85 3.12 -23.44
CA ALA A 186 -5.98 3.07 -22.52
C ALA A 186 -5.65 2.29 -21.23
N THR A 187 -4.38 1.91 -21.03
CA THR A 187 -3.98 1.07 -19.88
C THR A 187 -3.00 1.79 -18.98
N THR A 188 -3.27 1.74 -17.68
CA THR A 188 -2.37 2.17 -16.64
C THR A 188 -2.02 0.98 -15.74
N ILE A 189 -0.74 0.73 -15.56
CA ILE A 189 -0.23 -0.31 -14.67
C ILE A 189 0.41 0.37 -13.46
N ILE A 190 -0.10 0.10 -12.28
CA ILE A 190 0.46 0.59 -11.02
C ILE A 190 1.13 -0.58 -10.30
N ARG A 191 2.42 -0.50 -10.02
CA ARG A 191 3.21 -1.50 -9.29
C ARG A 191 3.52 -1.02 -7.87
N PRO A 192 2.62 -1.20 -6.91
CA PRO A 192 2.90 -0.76 -5.55
C PRO A 192 4.01 -1.59 -4.90
N SER A 193 4.79 -0.93 -4.03
CA SER A 193 5.62 -1.55 -3.00
C SER A 193 4.71 -2.17 -1.93
N LEU A 194 5.26 -2.53 -0.75
CA LEU A 194 4.42 -2.98 0.36
C LEU A 194 3.36 -1.94 0.69
N ILE A 195 2.10 -2.29 0.51
CA ILE A 195 0.97 -1.42 0.89
C ILE A 195 0.76 -1.56 2.40
N VAL A 196 0.68 -0.41 3.09
CA VAL A 196 0.60 -0.32 4.56
C VAL A 196 -0.55 0.60 4.99
N GLY A 197 -0.85 0.61 6.27
CA GLY A 197 -1.86 1.53 6.83
C GLY A 197 -3.08 0.84 7.41
N PRO A 198 -4.10 1.61 7.82
CA PRO A 198 -5.34 1.06 8.37
C PRO A 198 -6.01 0.09 7.38
N GLY A 199 -6.40 -1.09 7.86
CA GLY A 199 -7.00 -2.14 7.03
C GLY A 199 -6.01 -3.21 6.54
N ASP A 200 -4.69 -3.08 6.82
CA ASP A 200 -3.72 -4.12 6.48
C ASP A 200 -3.90 -5.36 7.35
N GLU A 201 -4.61 -6.34 6.82
CA GLU A 201 -4.82 -7.63 7.49
C GLU A 201 -3.57 -8.51 7.55
N THR A 202 -2.48 -8.16 6.87
CA THR A 202 -1.26 -8.98 6.83
C THR A 202 -0.35 -8.74 8.02
N ASP A 203 -0.57 -7.65 8.76
CA ASP A 203 0.21 -7.15 9.90
C ASP A 203 1.68 -6.82 9.59
N ARG A 204 2.11 -6.86 8.33
CA ARG A 204 3.53 -6.69 7.99
C ARG A 204 4.08 -5.31 8.33
N PHE A 205 3.23 -4.26 8.30
CA PHE A 205 3.59 -2.95 8.84
C PHE A 205 3.02 -2.76 10.24
N THR A 206 1.78 -3.19 10.47
CA THR A 206 1.03 -3.06 11.73
C THR A 206 1.82 -3.59 12.94
N TYR A 207 2.65 -4.61 12.72
CA TYR A 207 3.55 -5.14 13.75
C TYR A 207 4.37 -4.04 14.44
N TRP A 208 4.99 -3.12 13.68
CA TRP A 208 5.89 -2.14 14.25
C TRP A 208 5.20 -1.10 15.14
N PRO A 209 4.12 -0.41 14.74
CA PRO A 209 3.37 0.46 15.63
C PRO A 209 2.89 -0.25 16.90
N VAL A 210 2.37 -1.47 16.76
CA VAL A 210 1.89 -2.29 17.90
C VAL A 210 3.05 -2.68 18.81
N ARG A 211 4.17 -3.13 18.23
CA ARG A 211 5.35 -3.55 18.99
C ARG A 211 5.99 -2.38 19.74
N LEU A 212 6.15 -1.24 19.09
CA LEU A 212 6.71 -0.05 19.75
C LEU A 212 5.80 0.45 20.88
N ALA A 213 4.49 0.50 20.65
CA ALA A 213 3.52 0.92 21.67
C ALA A 213 3.52 0.02 22.93
N ARG A 214 3.95 -1.22 22.83
CA ARG A 214 4.10 -2.13 23.98
C ARG A 214 5.30 -1.77 24.88
N GLY A 215 6.29 -1.07 24.33
CA GLY A 215 7.49 -0.66 25.09
C GLY A 215 8.49 -1.79 25.37
N GLY A 216 9.39 -1.55 26.32
CA GLY A 216 10.48 -2.46 26.68
C GLY A 216 11.63 -2.45 25.66
N GLU A 217 12.49 -3.48 25.70
CA GLU A 217 13.53 -3.69 24.69
C GLU A 217 12.89 -4.29 23.44
N ILE A 218 13.20 -3.71 22.28
CA ILE A 218 12.62 -4.05 21.01
C ILE A 218 13.69 -4.62 20.10
N LEU A 219 13.55 -5.87 19.71
CA LEU A 219 14.47 -6.51 18.78
C LEU A 219 14.19 -5.98 17.36
N ALA A 220 15.23 -5.41 16.74
CA ALA A 220 15.18 -4.92 15.37
C ALA A 220 16.30 -5.52 14.51
N PRO A 221 16.07 -5.74 13.21
CA PRO A 221 16.99 -6.47 12.35
C PRO A 221 18.15 -5.61 11.83
N GLY A 222 19.31 -6.25 11.63
CA GLY A 222 20.48 -5.62 11.05
C GLY A 222 21.17 -4.62 11.99
N ASP A 223 21.61 -3.53 11.43
CA ASP A 223 22.18 -2.36 12.11
C ASP A 223 21.32 -1.11 11.95
N GLY A 224 20.15 -1.26 11.35
CA GLY A 224 19.21 -0.18 11.07
C GLY A 224 19.45 0.55 9.73
N SER A 225 20.53 0.27 9.02
CA SER A 225 20.88 0.96 7.76
C SER A 225 20.18 0.39 6.53
N ASP A 226 19.59 -0.80 6.60
CA ASP A 226 18.90 -1.42 5.47
C ASP A 226 17.75 -0.54 4.99
N PRO A 227 17.61 -0.33 3.68
CA PRO A 227 16.54 0.49 3.11
C PRO A 227 15.18 -0.18 3.29
N VAL A 228 14.14 0.65 3.37
CA VAL A 228 12.74 0.21 3.36
C VAL A 228 11.94 1.02 2.35
N GLN A 229 10.96 0.35 1.70
CA GLN A 229 10.09 0.99 0.73
C GLN A 229 8.66 0.43 0.86
N PHE A 230 7.70 1.31 1.08
CA PHE A 230 6.29 0.97 1.25
C PHE A 230 5.41 2.14 0.77
N ILE A 231 4.10 1.97 0.76
CA ILE A 231 3.14 3.03 0.43
C ILE A 231 1.92 2.91 1.31
N ASP A 232 1.43 4.03 1.87
CA ASP A 232 0.16 4.06 2.58
C ASP A 232 -0.99 3.77 1.59
N ALA A 233 -1.91 2.90 1.99
CA ALA A 233 -3.07 2.50 1.18
C ALA A 233 -3.90 3.70 0.73
N ARG A 234 -3.97 4.75 1.54
CA ARG A 234 -4.69 5.99 1.24
C ARG A 234 -3.97 6.82 0.18
N ASP A 235 -2.63 6.94 0.26
CA ASP A 235 -1.84 7.67 -0.74
C ASP A 235 -1.92 6.98 -2.11
N LEU A 236 -1.82 5.65 -2.11
CA LEU A 236 -2.01 4.84 -3.31
C LEU A 236 -3.43 5.02 -3.89
N ALA A 237 -4.45 4.96 -3.05
CA ALA A 237 -5.84 5.08 -3.46
C ALA A 237 -6.14 6.47 -4.04
N GLU A 238 -5.75 7.52 -3.34
CA GLU A 238 -5.93 8.90 -3.77
C GLU A 238 -5.23 9.18 -5.10
N TRP A 239 -3.98 8.73 -5.22
CA TRP A 239 -3.24 8.87 -6.48
C TRP A 239 -3.85 8.05 -7.61
N THR A 240 -4.33 6.83 -7.36
CA THR A 240 -5.03 6.01 -8.36
C THR A 240 -6.24 6.74 -8.95
N ILE A 241 -7.02 7.43 -8.11
CA ILE A 241 -8.16 8.24 -8.59
C ILE A 241 -7.68 9.44 -9.42
N ARG A 242 -6.63 10.15 -8.98
CA ARG A 242 -6.05 11.28 -9.75
C ARG A 242 -5.49 10.84 -11.11
N VAL A 243 -4.84 9.68 -11.18
CA VAL A 243 -4.40 9.05 -12.43
C VAL A 243 -5.59 8.79 -13.38
N ALA A 244 -6.70 8.31 -12.83
CA ALA A 244 -7.94 8.12 -13.60
C ALA A 244 -8.52 9.45 -14.09
N GLU A 245 -8.57 10.49 -13.26
CA GLU A 245 -9.03 11.83 -13.62
C GLU A 245 -8.23 12.47 -14.76
N GLN A 246 -6.92 12.29 -14.71
CA GLN A 246 -5.96 12.83 -15.69
C GLN A 246 -5.83 11.97 -16.95
N ARG A 247 -6.43 10.79 -16.97
CA ARG A 247 -6.26 9.80 -18.05
C ARG A 247 -4.79 9.44 -18.27
N THR A 248 -3.98 9.50 -17.23
CA THR A 248 -2.56 9.14 -17.29
C THR A 248 -2.41 7.65 -17.60
N THR A 249 -1.66 7.31 -18.64
CA THR A 249 -1.40 5.93 -19.06
C THR A 249 0.07 5.57 -18.94
N GLY A 250 0.38 4.28 -18.87
CA GLY A 250 1.75 3.79 -18.76
C GLY A 250 1.96 2.88 -17.54
N VAL A 251 3.22 2.67 -17.19
CA VAL A 251 3.63 1.80 -16.06
C VAL A 251 4.32 2.66 -15.00
N PHE A 252 3.96 2.46 -13.74
CA PHE A 252 4.44 3.26 -12.62
C PHE A 252 4.76 2.40 -11.40
N ASN A 253 5.96 2.56 -10.83
CA ASN A 253 6.27 2.05 -9.50
C ASN A 253 5.67 2.98 -8.45
N ALA A 254 4.71 2.50 -7.69
CA ALA A 254 4.05 3.25 -6.64
C ALA A 254 4.60 2.82 -5.26
N GLY A 255 5.77 3.33 -4.92
CA GLY A 255 6.43 3.12 -3.63
C GLY A 255 6.72 4.44 -2.93
N GLY A 256 7.19 4.39 -1.70
CA GLY A 256 7.52 5.54 -0.89
C GLY A 256 8.41 5.19 0.29
N PRO A 257 8.75 6.18 1.10
CA PRO A 257 8.45 7.61 0.94
C PRO A 257 9.21 8.25 -0.24
N ALA A 258 8.93 9.55 -0.50
CA ALA A 258 9.55 10.29 -1.62
C ALA A 258 11.08 10.25 -1.63
N HIS A 259 11.66 10.25 -0.45
CA HIS A 259 13.10 10.09 -0.24
C HIS A 259 13.37 8.73 0.40
N PRO A 260 14.43 8.01 -0.05
CA PRO A 260 14.80 6.74 0.56
C PRO A 260 15.06 6.89 2.06
N ILE A 261 14.49 5.98 2.84
CA ILE A 261 14.73 5.89 4.29
C ILE A 261 15.26 4.52 4.66
N ALA A 262 15.98 4.47 5.79
CA ALA A 262 16.47 3.24 6.38
C ALA A 262 15.51 2.72 7.46
N MET A 263 15.67 1.46 7.85
CA MET A 263 14.88 0.80 8.90
C MET A 263 14.91 1.59 10.22
N GLN A 264 16.07 2.14 10.61
CA GLN A 264 16.19 2.96 11.82
C GLN A 264 15.33 4.23 11.76
N GLN A 265 15.28 4.90 10.61
CA GLN A 265 14.46 6.09 10.43
C GLN A 265 12.97 5.73 10.44
N MET A 266 12.59 4.64 9.77
CA MET A 266 11.21 4.15 9.81
C MET A 266 10.76 3.91 11.25
N LEU A 267 11.56 3.20 12.06
CA LEU A 267 11.19 2.93 13.45
C LEU A 267 11.14 4.20 14.32
N ALA A 268 12.03 5.15 14.08
CA ALA A 268 12.02 6.44 14.78
C ALA A 268 10.76 7.26 14.45
N GLU A 269 10.37 7.33 13.18
CA GLU A 269 9.15 8.03 12.76
C GLU A 269 7.87 7.32 13.24
N ILE A 270 7.85 5.98 13.26
CA ILE A 270 6.75 5.22 13.87
C ILE A 270 6.64 5.54 15.37
N ALA A 271 7.79 5.57 16.09
CA ALA A 271 7.83 5.89 17.51
C ALA A 271 7.26 7.29 17.81
N GLN A 272 7.55 8.28 16.95
CA GLN A 272 6.93 9.60 17.02
C GLN A 272 5.40 9.51 16.89
N GLY A 273 4.91 8.77 15.91
CA GLY A 273 3.47 8.61 15.66
C GLY A 273 2.71 7.92 16.79
N VAL A 274 3.35 6.99 17.50
CA VAL A 274 2.75 6.28 18.65
C VAL A 274 3.15 6.85 20.01
N HIS A 275 3.89 7.96 20.02
CA HIS A 275 4.30 8.72 21.22
C HIS A 275 5.09 7.90 22.24
N VAL A 276 6.11 7.18 21.79
CA VAL A 276 6.99 6.38 22.66
C VAL A 276 8.46 6.72 22.41
N ASP A 277 9.29 6.49 23.43
CA ASP A 277 10.75 6.49 23.32
C ASP A 277 11.26 5.03 23.35
N PRO A 278 11.53 4.41 22.19
CA PRO A 278 11.79 2.99 22.11
C PRO A 278 13.25 2.66 22.44
N ARG A 279 13.46 1.57 23.16
CA ARG A 279 14.78 0.98 23.39
C ARG A 279 15.05 -0.11 22.34
N ILE A 280 15.59 0.29 21.19
CA ILE A 280 15.88 -0.60 20.07
C ILE A 280 17.17 -1.38 20.33
N VAL A 281 17.11 -2.70 20.15
CA VAL A 281 18.24 -3.61 20.16
C VAL A 281 18.43 -4.14 18.74
N TRP A 282 19.43 -3.59 18.04
CA TRP A 282 19.79 -4.02 16.70
C TRP A 282 20.48 -5.37 16.72
N VAL A 283 20.04 -6.31 15.90
CA VAL A 283 20.50 -7.68 15.90
C VAL A 283 21.08 -8.06 14.54
N PRO A 284 22.37 -8.48 14.49
CA PRO A 284 23.03 -8.79 13.22
C PRO A 284 22.31 -9.89 12.43
N THR A 285 22.26 -9.73 11.10
CA THR A 285 21.65 -10.70 10.18
C THR A 285 22.14 -12.14 10.39
N PRO A 286 23.44 -12.42 10.64
CA PRO A 286 23.90 -13.77 10.94
C PRO A 286 23.26 -14.40 12.18
N PHE A 287 23.04 -13.61 13.26
CA PHE A 287 22.36 -14.08 14.45
C PHE A 287 20.89 -14.43 14.17
N LEU A 288 20.18 -13.56 13.44
CA LEU A 288 18.80 -13.80 13.02
C LEU A 288 18.69 -15.10 12.24
N LYS A 289 19.58 -15.30 11.25
CA LYS A 289 19.64 -16.51 10.42
C LYS A 289 19.93 -17.76 11.25
N ALA A 290 20.92 -17.71 12.17
CA ALA A 290 21.28 -18.84 13.05
C ALA A 290 20.11 -19.24 13.97
N ASN A 291 19.26 -18.28 14.35
CA ASN A 291 18.07 -18.51 15.17
C ASN A 291 16.79 -18.70 14.34
N LYS A 292 16.89 -18.92 13.01
CA LYS A 292 15.75 -19.17 12.11
C LYS A 292 14.70 -18.04 12.12
N VAL A 293 15.14 -16.81 12.30
CA VAL A 293 14.30 -15.62 12.18
C VAL A 293 14.31 -15.18 10.71
N SER A 294 13.15 -15.17 10.11
CA SER A 294 12.97 -14.89 8.68
C SER A 294 12.75 -13.39 8.45
N ALA A 295 13.42 -12.84 7.45
CA ALA A 295 13.05 -11.54 6.88
C ALA A 295 11.61 -11.58 6.34
N TRP A 296 10.94 -10.44 6.29
CA TRP A 296 9.60 -10.23 5.76
C TRP A 296 8.45 -10.81 6.59
N SER A 297 8.60 -11.97 7.23
CA SER A 297 7.57 -12.59 8.09
C SER A 297 7.80 -12.31 9.56
N ASP A 298 8.97 -12.69 10.11
CA ASP A 298 9.30 -12.50 11.52
C ASP A 298 9.86 -11.10 11.81
N MET A 299 10.57 -10.53 10.82
CA MET A 299 11.01 -9.13 10.78
C MET A 299 10.29 -8.42 9.62
N PRO A 300 9.03 -7.99 9.83
CA PRO A 300 8.22 -7.45 8.77
C PRO A 300 8.78 -6.15 8.20
N VAL A 301 8.43 -5.84 6.94
CA VAL A 301 9.00 -4.76 6.12
C VAL A 301 10.46 -4.98 5.75
N TRP A 302 11.26 -5.49 6.68
CA TRP A 302 12.70 -5.65 6.50
C TRP A 302 13.06 -6.79 5.54
N ILE A 303 13.95 -6.48 4.61
CA ILE A 303 14.72 -7.42 3.79
C ILE A 303 16.18 -6.92 3.79
N PRO A 304 17.19 -7.79 3.98
CA PRO A 304 18.58 -7.36 3.95
C PRO A 304 18.90 -6.59 2.68
N GLY A 305 19.38 -5.37 2.81
CA GLY A 305 19.68 -4.46 1.69
C GLY A 305 21.00 -4.74 0.99
N GLN A 306 21.40 -6.02 0.88
CA GLN A 306 22.68 -6.46 0.31
C GLN A 306 22.53 -7.77 -0.49
N GLY A 307 23.53 -8.08 -1.32
CA GLY A 307 23.56 -9.28 -2.14
C GLY A 307 22.34 -9.38 -3.06
N GLY A 308 21.74 -10.55 -3.14
CA GLY A 308 20.61 -10.85 -4.04
C GLY A 308 19.32 -10.08 -3.75
N THR A 309 19.27 -9.27 -2.68
CA THR A 309 18.11 -8.44 -2.30
C THR A 309 18.43 -6.94 -2.27
N PHE A 310 19.61 -6.53 -2.69
CA PHE A 310 20.07 -5.14 -2.66
C PHE A 310 19.09 -4.16 -3.32
N GLY A 311 18.45 -4.52 -4.43
CA GLY A 311 17.53 -3.68 -5.19
C GLY A 311 16.07 -3.77 -4.74
N PHE A 312 15.71 -4.67 -3.82
CA PHE A 312 14.30 -4.92 -3.49
C PHE A 312 13.57 -3.65 -3.00
N HIS A 313 14.16 -2.91 -2.07
CA HIS A 313 13.65 -1.65 -1.53
C HIS A 313 14.26 -0.41 -2.21
N ARG A 314 14.68 -0.54 -3.48
CA ARG A 314 15.28 0.54 -4.28
C ARG A 314 14.66 0.62 -5.67
N ARG A 315 13.31 0.48 -5.73
CA ARG A 315 12.57 0.69 -6.96
C ARG A 315 12.49 2.17 -7.26
N ASP A 316 12.75 2.55 -8.52
CA ASP A 316 12.64 3.95 -8.94
C ASP A 316 11.16 4.37 -8.98
N ILE A 317 10.81 5.40 -8.23
CA ILE A 317 9.43 5.89 -8.08
C ILE A 317 9.24 7.29 -8.68
N ARG A 318 10.28 7.83 -9.35
CA ARG A 318 10.27 9.21 -9.85
C ARG A 318 9.14 9.45 -10.87
N ARG A 319 8.78 8.46 -11.67
CA ARG A 319 7.67 8.57 -12.62
C ARG A 319 6.33 8.78 -11.92
N ALA A 320 6.04 8.01 -10.88
CA ALA A 320 4.81 8.18 -10.12
C ALA A 320 4.77 9.55 -9.39
N ILE A 321 5.90 10.02 -8.86
CA ILE A 321 6.01 11.35 -8.25
C ILE A 321 5.78 12.45 -9.30
N ALA A 322 6.34 12.34 -10.49
CA ALA A 322 6.12 13.28 -11.58
C ALA A 322 4.64 13.36 -12.02
N GLU A 323 3.91 12.24 -11.90
CA GLU A 323 2.46 12.15 -12.14
C GLU A 323 1.64 12.42 -10.86
N GLY A 324 2.22 13.13 -9.88
CA GLY A 324 1.50 13.65 -8.73
C GLY A 324 1.28 12.66 -7.57
N LEU A 325 2.05 11.57 -7.47
CA LEU A 325 2.04 10.76 -6.26
C LEU A 325 2.60 11.56 -5.08
N THR A 326 1.82 11.69 -4.03
CA THR A 326 2.17 12.38 -2.78
C THR A 326 2.09 11.43 -1.60
N TYR A 327 2.77 11.79 -0.52
CA TYR A 327 2.91 10.93 0.65
C TYR A 327 2.50 11.68 1.91
N ARG A 328 1.71 11.03 2.74
CA ARG A 328 1.46 11.50 4.10
C ARG A 328 2.66 11.24 5.00
N PRO A 329 2.84 12.03 6.08
CA PRO A 329 3.89 11.77 7.06
C PRO A 329 3.77 10.35 7.65
N LEU A 330 4.87 9.62 7.74
CA LEU A 330 4.89 8.26 8.31
C LEU A 330 4.38 8.20 9.76
N PRO A 331 4.65 9.18 10.65
CA PRO A 331 4.04 9.20 11.99
C PRO A 331 2.50 9.14 11.96
N LEU A 332 1.84 9.79 10.98
CA LEU A 332 0.39 9.73 10.82
C LEU A 332 -0.08 8.33 10.37
N THR A 333 0.62 7.73 9.39
CA THR A 333 0.35 6.34 8.99
C THR A 333 0.45 5.38 10.17
N ALA A 334 1.48 5.54 11.01
CA ALA A 334 1.70 4.70 12.18
C ALA A 334 0.61 4.87 13.25
N ALA A 335 0.28 6.12 13.58
CA ALA A 335 -0.79 6.44 14.54
C ALA A 335 -2.14 5.87 14.12
N ASP A 336 -2.53 6.10 12.86
CA ASP A 336 -3.81 5.65 12.32
C ASP A 336 -3.86 4.11 12.21
N THR A 337 -2.73 3.47 11.84
CA THR A 337 -2.64 1.99 11.79
C THR A 337 -2.82 1.39 13.18
N LEU A 338 -2.18 1.97 14.20
CA LEU A 338 -2.34 1.52 15.59
C LEU A 338 -3.76 1.75 16.08
N ALA A 339 -4.34 2.91 15.79
CA ALA A 339 -5.73 3.22 16.14
C ALA A 339 -6.69 2.21 15.52
N TRP A 340 -6.56 1.95 14.21
CA TRP A 340 -7.36 0.91 13.52
C TRP A 340 -7.16 -0.47 14.15
N PHE A 341 -5.91 -0.90 14.38
CA PHE A 341 -5.65 -2.22 14.97
C PHE A 341 -6.33 -2.40 16.33
N ARG A 342 -6.41 -1.34 17.14
CA ARG A 342 -7.10 -1.35 18.44
C ARG A 342 -8.62 -1.47 18.33
N THR A 343 -9.22 -1.24 17.16
CA THR A 343 -10.65 -1.48 16.92
C THR A 343 -10.99 -2.95 16.63
N LEU A 344 -9.98 -3.77 16.33
CA LEU A 344 -10.17 -5.19 16.04
C LEU A 344 -10.54 -5.97 17.31
N SER A 345 -11.11 -7.16 17.14
CA SER A 345 -11.44 -8.02 18.29
C SER A 345 -10.18 -8.38 19.09
N ALA A 346 -10.32 -8.61 20.40
CA ALA A 346 -9.23 -9.01 21.28
C ALA A 346 -8.53 -10.30 20.78
N GLU A 347 -9.29 -11.24 20.22
CA GLU A 347 -8.74 -12.46 19.61
C GLU A 347 -7.84 -12.13 18.42
N ARG A 348 -8.28 -11.21 17.54
CA ARG A 348 -7.49 -10.78 16.37
C ARG A 348 -6.23 -10.02 16.80
N GLN A 349 -6.33 -9.16 17.82
CA GLN A 349 -5.17 -8.43 18.36
C GLN A 349 -4.14 -9.37 18.99
N ALA A 350 -4.58 -10.46 19.64
CA ALA A 350 -3.70 -11.45 20.26
C ALA A 350 -2.95 -12.34 19.25
N LYS A 351 -3.43 -12.42 17.99
CA LYS A 351 -2.85 -13.29 16.95
C LYS A 351 -2.41 -12.46 15.75
N MET A 352 -1.27 -11.81 15.86
CA MET A 352 -0.66 -11.12 14.72
C MET A 352 -0.22 -12.13 13.66
N ARG A 353 -0.37 -11.75 12.40
CA ARG A 353 -0.04 -12.59 11.22
C ARG A 353 1.40 -12.45 10.76
N ALA A 354 2.11 -11.43 11.26
CA ALA A 354 3.52 -11.19 11.00
C ALA A 354 4.20 -10.67 12.26
N GLY A 355 5.53 -10.77 12.30
CA GLY A 355 6.36 -10.36 13.42
C GLY A 355 6.61 -11.48 14.42
N LEU A 356 7.52 -11.24 15.36
CA LEU A 356 7.83 -12.16 16.46
C LEU A 356 6.73 -12.13 17.53
N SER A 357 6.40 -13.30 18.09
CA SER A 357 5.61 -13.32 19.32
C SER A 357 6.42 -12.72 20.49
N PRO A 358 5.75 -12.21 21.54
CA PRO A 358 6.43 -11.68 22.71
C PRO A 358 7.42 -12.66 23.36
N GLU A 359 7.05 -13.93 23.43
CA GLU A 359 7.86 -15.00 24.03
C GLU A 359 9.11 -15.27 23.18
N ARG A 360 8.94 -15.34 21.85
CA ARG A 360 10.04 -15.56 20.92
C ARG A 360 11.02 -14.39 20.90
N GLU A 361 10.52 -13.17 20.93
CA GLU A 361 11.37 -11.99 21.04
C GLU A 361 12.18 -11.96 22.34
N ALA A 362 11.54 -12.25 23.48
CA ALA A 362 12.22 -12.32 24.79
C ALA A 362 13.31 -13.41 24.82
N GLU A 363 13.04 -14.58 24.24
CA GLU A 363 14.05 -15.65 24.10
C GLU A 363 15.28 -15.18 23.30
N LEU A 364 15.05 -14.51 22.17
CA LEU A 364 16.13 -14.03 21.31
C LEU A 364 16.96 -12.93 22.00
N LEU A 365 16.30 -12.00 22.68
CA LEU A 365 16.98 -10.95 23.47
C LEU A 365 17.82 -11.53 24.61
N ALA A 366 17.33 -12.58 25.28
CA ALA A 366 18.11 -13.29 26.32
C ALA A 366 19.35 -13.98 25.71
N LYS A 367 19.21 -14.67 24.60
CA LYS A 367 20.33 -15.30 23.88
C LYS A 367 21.37 -14.31 23.37
N LEU A 368 20.98 -13.09 23.05
CA LEU A 368 21.92 -12.06 22.58
C LEU A 368 22.80 -11.54 23.73
N LYS A 369 22.31 -11.62 24.97
CA LYS A 369 23.03 -11.16 26.18
C LYS A 369 23.89 -12.23 26.81
N ALA A 370 23.68 -13.50 26.47
CA ALA A 370 24.45 -14.66 26.98
C ALA A 370 25.75 -14.84 26.19
#